data_9ec04855d16097a528193f6e5e3cb527
#
_entry.id   9ec04855d16097a528193f6e5e3cb527
#
_cell.length_a   1.000
_cell.length_b   1.000
_cell.length_c   1.000
_cell.angle_alpha   90.00
_cell.angle_beta   90.00
_cell.angle_gamma   90.00
#
_symmetry.space_group_name_H-M   'P 1'
#
loop_
_entity.id
_entity.type
_entity.pdbx_description
1 polymer ?
#
loop_
_entity_poly.entity_id
_entity_poly.type
_entity_poly.pdbx_seq_one_letter_code
_entity_poly.pdbx_strand_id
1 'polypeptide(L)'
;MSLPNRACLIIDDFLDTSLIDEAHDTILNDAKQEKEFDPFFIKKEDINPSGDCISKILHKTWIDNLEIDADRVLGFEVWNNLMVSSHVLYLHVDCDEYTHQTHNRIVNPLYTSVLYLGPKNGLVGGELALSLKYTFKDLDKNIDYDSITLEGENATSGEDWLKIPYRYNRLVVFDSTRPHLVTEIKEGATEENPRIGLTMAAWDYEVKTL
;
A
#
# COMPACT_ATOMS: atom_id res chain seq x y z
N MET A 1 -1.98 -9.06 -17.14
CA MET A 1 -3.00 -7.99 -17.30
C MET A 1 -2.27 -6.66 -17.16
N SER A 2 -2.12 -5.85 -18.20
CA SER A 2 -1.51 -4.52 -18.05
C SER A 2 -2.50 -3.58 -17.35
N LEU A 3 -2.01 -2.56 -16.63
CA LEU A 3 -2.81 -1.40 -16.18
C LEU A 3 -2.86 -0.30 -17.27
N PRO A 4 -3.23 -0.60 -18.54
CA PRO A 4 -3.24 0.41 -19.57
C PRO A 4 -4.47 1.29 -19.36
N ASN A 5 -4.23 2.52 -18.95
CA ASN A 5 -5.24 3.57 -18.79
C ASN A 5 -6.22 3.46 -17.59
N ARG A 6 -5.98 2.59 -16.60
CA ARG A 6 -6.73 2.60 -15.34
C ARG A 6 -5.83 3.09 -14.21
N ALA A 7 -6.34 3.99 -13.38
CA ALA A 7 -5.61 4.51 -12.23
C ALA A 7 -5.23 3.42 -11.23
N CYS A 8 -6.06 2.38 -11.11
CA CYS A 8 -5.84 1.24 -10.23
C CYS A 8 -6.62 0.00 -10.67
N LEU A 9 -6.25 -1.15 -10.11
CA LEU A 9 -6.99 -2.40 -10.12
C LEU A 9 -7.48 -2.69 -8.71
N ILE A 10 -8.74 -3.10 -8.55
CA ILE A 10 -9.35 -3.46 -7.28
C ILE A 10 -9.87 -4.88 -7.39
N ILE A 11 -9.48 -5.75 -6.45
CA ILE A 11 -9.93 -7.13 -6.37
C ILE A 11 -10.46 -7.38 -4.96
N ASP A 12 -11.75 -7.69 -4.85
CA ASP A 12 -12.38 -8.06 -3.59
C ASP A 12 -12.27 -9.56 -3.34
N ASP A 13 -12.32 -9.95 -2.06
CA ASP A 13 -12.24 -11.34 -1.61
C ASP A 13 -11.02 -12.08 -2.21
N PHE A 14 -9.87 -11.39 -2.18
CA PHE A 14 -8.67 -11.75 -2.93
C PHE A 14 -8.00 -13.04 -2.44
N LEU A 15 -7.87 -13.21 -1.12
CA LEU A 15 -7.29 -14.40 -0.49
C LEU A 15 -8.38 -15.36 -0.03
N ASP A 16 -8.04 -16.65 0.09
CA ASP A 16 -8.83 -17.58 0.87
C ASP A 16 -8.77 -17.25 2.37
N THR A 17 -9.77 -17.72 3.10
CA THR A 17 -9.94 -17.38 4.52
C THR A 17 -8.74 -17.82 5.38
N SER A 18 -8.12 -18.97 5.08
CA SER A 18 -7.01 -19.46 5.88
C SER A 18 -5.76 -18.61 5.74
N LEU A 19 -5.44 -18.15 4.54
CA LEU A 19 -4.25 -17.38 4.30
C LEU A 19 -4.39 -15.94 4.82
N ILE A 20 -5.59 -15.34 4.69
CA ILE A 20 -5.80 -13.99 5.22
C ILE A 20 -5.82 -13.96 6.75
N ASP A 21 -6.38 -14.99 7.40
CA ASP A 21 -6.37 -15.12 8.86
C ASP A 21 -4.93 -15.36 9.35
N GLU A 22 -4.15 -16.22 8.69
CA GLU A 22 -2.72 -16.43 8.99
C GLU A 22 -1.93 -15.14 8.92
N ALA A 23 -2.11 -14.35 7.85
CA ALA A 23 -1.42 -13.08 7.66
C ALA A 23 -1.81 -12.01 8.69
N HIS A 24 -3.12 -11.87 8.95
CA HIS A 24 -3.63 -10.98 10.00
C HIS A 24 -3.02 -11.28 11.35
N ASP A 25 -3.06 -12.56 11.78
CA ASP A 25 -2.58 -12.96 13.09
C ASP A 25 -1.05 -12.81 13.19
N THR A 26 -0.30 -13.10 12.13
CA THR A 26 1.15 -12.92 12.09
C THR A 26 1.51 -11.46 12.31
N ILE A 27 0.96 -10.53 11.53
CA ILE A 27 1.26 -9.10 11.62
C ILE A 27 0.84 -8.54 12.98
N LEU A 28 -0.35 -8.91 13.46
CA LEU A 28 -0.85 -8.41 14.75
C LEU A 28 -0.02 -8.93 15.93
N ASN A 29 0.46 -10.18 15.87
CA ASN A 29 1.31 -10.74 16.91
C ASN A 29 2.70 -10.11 16.92
N ASP A 30 3.28 -9.84 15.75
CA ASP A 30 4.57 -9.15 15.66
C ASP A 30 4.47 -7.73 16.21
N ALA A 31 3.41 -7.00 15.88
CA ALA A 31 3.15 -5.67 16.44
C ALA A 31 3.00 -5.68 17.98
N LYS A 32 2.30 -6.68 18.56
CA LYS A 32 2.16 -6.83 20.02
C LYS A 32 3.45 -7.17 20.75
N GLN A 33 4.45 -7.72 20.04
CA GLN A 33 5.78 -8.01 20.58
C GLN A 33 6.74 -6.83 20.41
N GLU A 34 6.22 -5.65 20.04
CA GLU A 34 7.03 -4.46 19.73
C GLU A 34 8.11 -4.74 18.67
N LYS A 35 7.91 -5.78 17.89
CA LYS A 35 8.73 -6.00 16.71
C LYS A 35 8.30 -4.98 15.67
N GLU A 36 9.16 -4.02 15.42
CA GLU A 36 8.99 -3.17 14.26
C GLU A 36 8.93 -4.08 13.04
N PHE A 37 7.88 -3.95 12.25
CA PHE A 37 7.85 -4.57 10.94
C PHE A 37 8.62 -3.65 10.00
N ASP A 38 9.95 -3.74 10.10
CA ASP A 38 10.83 -2.99 9.22
C ASP A 38 10.53 -3.37 7.76
N PRO A 39 10.51 -2.40 6.85
CA PRO A 39 10.43 -2.70 5.45
C PRO A 39 11.53 -3.68 5.05
N PHE A 40 11.18 -4.71 4.31
CA PHE A 40 12.17 -5.65 3.80
C PHE A 40 12.00 -5.87 2.30
N PHE A 41 13.11 -6.20 1.64
CA PHE A 41 13.12 -6.49 0.21
C PHE A 41 13.26 -8.00 -0.02
N ILE A 42 12.41 -8.55 -0.88
CA ILE A 42 12.48 -9.94 -1.35
C ILE A 42 12.62 -9.96 -2.87
N LYS A 43 13.61 -10.67 -3.39
CA LYS A 43 13.77 -10.86 -4.82
C LYS A 43 12.66 -11.75 -5.37
N LYS A 44 12.21 -11.47 -6.57
CA LYS A 44 11.16 -12.23 -7.23
C LYS A 44 11.47 -13.73 -7.31
N GLU A 45 12.74 -14.07 -7.56
CA GLU A 45 13.22 -15.46 -7.65
C GLU A 45 13.23 -16.20 -6.30
N ASP A 46 13.24 -15.46 -5.18
CA ASP A 46 13.24 -16.01 -3.83
C ASP A 46 11.83 -16.22 -3.26
N ILE A 47 10.78 -15.77 -3.97
CA ILE A 47 9.40 -15.93 -3.55
C ILE A 47 9.01 -17.41 -3.59
N ASN A 48 8.72 -17.98 -2.42
CA ASN A 48 8.34 -19.38 -2.28
C ASN A 48 6.83 -19.54 -2.03
N PRO A 49 6.06 -20.13 -2.96
CA PRO A 49 4.60 -20.33 -2.78
C PRO A 49 4.24 -21.26 -1.61
N SER A 50 5.23 -22.01 -1.09
CA SER A 50 5.07 -22.87 0.10
C SER A 50 5.76 -22.30 1.35
N GLY A 51 6.23 -21.05 1.28
CA GLY A 51 6.91 -20.34 2.37
C GLY A 51 5.95 -19.82 3.44
N ASP A 52 6.36 -18.75 4.11
CA ASP A 52 5.51 -18.01 5.06
C ASP A 52 4.31 -17.34 4.38
N CYS A 53 3.42 -16.75 5.17
CA CYS A 53 2.20 -16.12 4.65
C CYS A 53 2.51 -14.96 3.71
N ILE A 54 3.54 -14.16 3.97
CA ILE A 54 3.92 -13.03 3.12
C ILE A 54 4.42 -13.51 1.76
N SER A 55 5.27 -14.55 1.74
CA SER A 55 5.75 -15.15 0.50
C SER A 55 4.61 -15.74 -0.34
N LYS A 56 3.65 -16.42 0.31
CA LYS A 56 2.43 -16.92 -0.35
C LYS A 56 1.57 -15.79 -0.94
N ILE A 57 1.42 -14.68 -0.20
CA ILE A 57 0.66 -13.50 -0.65
C ILE A 57 1.35 -12.84 -1.83
N LEU A 58 2.66 -12.63 -1.78
CA LEU A 58 3.44 -12.09 -2.88
C LEU A 58 3.32 -12.95 -4.13
N HIS A 59 3.45 -14.28 -3.99
CA HIS A 59 3.28 -15.21 -5.10
C HIS A 59 1.90 -15.07 -5.72
N LYS A 60 0.85 -15.13 -4.91
CA LYS A 60 -0.53 -15.01 -5.39
C LYS A 60 -0.81 -13.67 -6.04
N THR A 61 -0.27 -12.57 -5.46
CA THR A 61 -0.48 -11.22 -5.99
C THR A 61 0.22 -11.02 -7.30
N TRP A 62 1.52 -11.28 -7.36
CA TRP A 62 2.38 -10.81 -8.43
C TRP A 62 2.79 -11.88 -9.44
N ILE A 63 2.79 -13.15 -9.06
CA ILE A 63 3.15 -14.25 -9.95
C ILE A 63 1.90 -14.84 -10.60
N ASP A 64 0.85 -15.14 -9.81
CA ASP A 64 -0.34 -15.81 -10.31
C ASP A 64 -1.35 -14.86 -10.96
N ASN A 65 -1.51 -13.63 -10.44
CA ASN A 65 -2.62 -12.75 -10.83
C ASN A 65 -2.20 -11.49 -11.60
N LEU A 66 -1.01 -10.95 -11.34
CA LEU A 66 -0.57 -9.70 -11.93
C LEU A 66 0.63 -9.95 -12.86
N GLU A 67 0.37 -10.28 -14.12
CA GLU A 67 1.40 -10.34 -15.17
C GLU A 67 1.87 -8.94 -15.62
N ILE A 68 1.80 -7.94 -14.73
CA ILE A 68 2.12 -6.56 -15.07
C ILE A 68 3.63 -6.40 -15.09
N ASP A 69 4.18 -6.10 -16.26
CA ASP A 69 5.61 -5.86 -16.47
C ASP A 69 6.52 -6.91 -15.79
N ALA A 70 6.06 -8.17 -15.76
CA ALA A 70 6.69 -9.26 -15.01
C ALA A 70 8.19 -9.41 -15.33
N ASP A 71 8.61 -9.10 -16.55
CA ASP A 71 10.02 -9.18 -16.99
C ASP A 71 10.88 -8.04 -16.43
N ARG A 72 10.26 -6.93 -15.99
CA ARG A 72 10.96 -5.77 -15.43
C ARG A 72 11.11 -5.86 -13.91
N VAL A 73 10.19 -6.54 -13.22
CA VAL A 73 10.20 -6.61 -11.76
C VAL A 73 11.32 -7.50 -11.28
N LEU A 74 12.28 -6.92 -10.52
CA LEU A 74 13.36 -7.64 -9.85
C LEU A 74 12.90 -8.22 -8.51
N GLY A 75 12.10 -7.46 -7.77
CA GLY A 75 11.65 -7.86 -6.43
C GLY A 75 10.63 -6.89 -5.84
N PHE A 76 10.35 -7.11 -4.57
CA PHE A 76 9.30 -6.40 -3.84
C PHE A 76 9.81 -5.90 -2.50
N GLU A 77 9.54 -4.65 -2.21
CA GLU A 77 9.64 -4.11 -0.88
C GLU A 77 8.29 -4.28 -0.20
N VAL A 78 8.30 -4.77 1.03
CA VAL A 78 7.09 -5.12 1.78
C VAL A 78 7.10 -4.43 3.13
N TRP A 79 5.99 -3.78 3.47
CA TRP A 79 5.78 -3.20 4.80
C TRP A 79 4.29 -3.23 5.16
N ASN A 80 3.98 -2.98 6.42
CA ASN A 80 2.61 -2.85 6.86
C ASN A 80 2.34 -1.48 7.49
N ASN A 81 1.07 -1.08 7.46
CA ASN A 81 0.56 0.09 8.14
C ASN A 81 -0.54 -0.34 9.10
N LEU A 82 -0.29 -0.19 10.40
CA LEU A 82 -1.28 -0.39 11.45
C LEU A 82 -1.83 0.97 11.88
N MET A 83 -3.11 1.16 11.67
CA MET A 83 -3.75 2.44 11.96
C MET A 83 -4.96 2.24 12.86
N VAL A 84 -5.13 3.13 13.84
CA VAL A 84 -6.28 3.16 14.74
C VAL A 84 -7.18 4.38 14.46
N SER A 85 -8.32 4.47 15.13
CA SER A 85 -9.22 5.62 14.98
C SER A 85 -8.51 6.94 15.26
N SER A 86 -8.87 7.98 14.53
CA SER A 86 -8.22 9.30 14.41
C SER A 86 -6.87 9.33 13.65
N HIS A 87 -6.34 8.20 13.23
CA HIS A 87 -5.15 8.21 12.37
C HIS A 87 -5.49 8.58 10.92
N VAL A 88 -4.55 9.28 10.30
CA VAL A 88 -4.52 9.59 8.87
C VAL A 88 -3.15 9.19 8.33
N LEU A 89 -3.07 8.84 7.05
CA LEU A 89 -1.79 8.77 6.36
C LEU A 89 -1.75 9.94 5.37
N TYR A 90 -0.83 10.86 5.60
CA TYR A 90 -0.74 12.08 4.82
C TYR A 90 -0.41 11.83 3.35
N LEU A 91 -0.64 12.84 2.53
CA LEU A 91 -0.35 12.81 1.11
C LEU A 91 1.13 12.51 0.86
N HIS A 92 1.39 11.49 0.07
CA HIS A 92 2.73 11.08 -0.32
C HIS A 92 2.73 10.33 -1.66
N VAL A 93 3.90 9.98 -2.11
CA VAL A 93 4.16 8.95 -3.12
C VAL A 93 5.11 7.94 -2.51
N ASP A 94 4.97 6.67 -2.85
CA ASP A 94 5.95 5.68 -2.45
C ASP A 94 7.28 5.93 -3.16
N CYS A 95 8.38 5.85 -2.45
CA CYS A 95 9.71 6.06 -3.02
C CYS A 95 10.77 5.23 -2.30
N ASP A 96 11.92 5.08 -2.94
CA ASP A 96 13.13 4.55 -2.32
C ASP A 96 13.63 5.55 -1.27
N GLU A 97 13.30 5.29 0.00
CA GLU A 97 13.62 6.16 1.13
C GLU A 97 15.12 6.34 1.32
N TYR A 98 15.91 5.28 1.10
CA TYR A 98 17.37 5.39 1.19
C TYR A 98 17.92 6.36 0.14
N THR A 99 17.47 6.24 -1.11
CA THR A 99 17.87 7.15 -2.19
C THR A 99 17.36 8.56 -1.94
N HIS A 100 16.14 8.72 -1.42
CA HIS A 100 15.58 10.01 -1.08
C HIS A 100 16.41 10.70 0.02
N GLN A 101 16.69 10.03 1.12
CA GLN A 101 17.42 10.63 2.24
C GLN A 101 18.90 10.89 1.93
N THR A 102 19.56 9.99 1.18
CA THR A 102 21.01 10.12 0.92
C THR A 102 21.34 10.99 -0.30
N HIS A 103 20.46 11.01 -1.28
CA HIS A 103 20.74 11.68 -2.56
C HIS A 103 19.74 12.77 -2.91
N ASN A 104 18.76 13.06 -2.04
CA ASN A 104 17.65 14.00 -2.27
C ASN A 104 16.98 13.78 -3.63
N ARG A 105 16.76 12.51 -3.96
CA ARG A 105 16.19 12.08 -5.24
C ARG A 105 15.04 11.10 -4.99
N ILE A 106 13.88 11.39 -5.55
CA ILE A 106 12.72 10.49 -5.48
C ILE A 106 12.79 9.51 -6.66
N VAL A 107 12.71 8.22 -6.32
CA VAL A 107 12.59 7.11 -7.27
C VAL A 107 11.39 6.29 -6.80
N ASN A 108 10.39 6.16 -7.67
CA ASN A 108 9.17 5.44 -7.34
C ASN A 108 9.28 3.96 -7.75
N PRO A 109 8.59 3.04 -7.06
CA PRO A 109 8.38 1.69 -7.54
C PRO A 109 7.66 1.69 -8.89
N LEU A 110 7.65 0.57 -9.57
CA LEU A 110 6.86 0.40 -10.80
C LEU A 110 5.36 0.42 -10.49
N TYR A 111 4.98 -0.28 -9.43
CA TYR A 111 3.61 -0.39 -8.94
C TYR A 111 3.61 -0.58 -7.43
N THR A 112 2.57 -0.11 -6.77
CA THR A 112 2.26 -0.41 -5.37
C THR A 112 0.96 -1.21 -5.30
N SER A 113 0.94 -2.19 -4.41
CA SER A 113 -0.29 -2.86 -4.02
C SER A 113 -0.50 -2.79 -2.52
N VAL A 114 -1.76 -2.66 -2.11
CA VAL A 114 -2.18 -2.68 -0.70
C VAL A 114 -3.25 -3.74 -0.52
N LEU A 115 -3.01 -4.69 0.38
CA LEU A 115 -3.97 -5.71 0.79
C LEU A 115 -4.49 -5.39 2.19
N TYR A 116 -5.81 -5.28 2.35
CA TYR A 116 -6.43 -4.98 3.64
C TYR A 116 -6.70 -6.25 4.45
N LEU A 117 -6.03 -6.38 5.59
CA LEU A 117 -6.06 -7.57 6.44
C LEU A 117 -6.90 -7.42 7.72
N GLY A 118 -7.31 -6.22 8.09
CA GLY A 118 -8.10 -5.96 9.31
C GLY A 118 -8.53 -4.51 9.45
N PRO A 119 -9.60 -4.19 10.20
CA PRO A 119 -10.56 -5.12 10.84
C PRO A 119 -11.54 -5.73 9.84
N LYS A 120 -12.13 -6.88 10.18
CA LYS A 120 -13.11 -7.56 9.30
C LYS A 120 -14.39 -6.75 9.05
N ASN A 121 -14.81 -5.95 10.02
CA ASN A 121 -16.05 -5.17 9.97
C ASN A 121 -15.94 -3.89 10.80
N GLY A 122 -16.86 -2.96 10.59
CA GLY A 122 -17.09 -1.81 11.47
C GLY A 122 -16.17 -0.62 11.24
N LEU A 123 -15.26 -0.67 10.26
CA LEU A 123 -14.42 0.49 9.95
C LEU A 123 -15.24 1.57 9.25
N VAL A 124 -15.12 2.80 9.74
CA VAL A 124 -15.68 4.02 9.11
C VAL A 124 -14.53 4.97 8.77
N GLY A 125 -14.49 5.45 7.53
CA GLY A 125 -13.33 6.20 7.02
C GLY A 125 -12.15 5.29 6.61
N GLY A 126 -10.94 5.81 6.63
CA GLY A 126 -9.76 5.04 6.27
C GLY A 126 -9.69 4.64 4.78
N GLU A 127 -10.32 5.43 3.92
CA GLU A 127 -10.33 5.23 2.47
C GLU A 127 -8.96 5.54 1.87
N LEU A 128 -8.52 4.77 0.91
CA LEU A 128 -7.38 5.12 0.08
C LEU A 128 -7.84 6.13 -0.99
N ALA A 129 -7.29 7.33 -0.97
CA ALA A 129 -7.54 8.33 -1.99
C ALA A 129 -6.33 8.46 -2.92
N LEU A 130 -6.54 8.19 -4.22
CA LEU A 130 -5.53 8.28 -5.28
C LEU A 130 -5.79 9.50 -6.14
N SER A 131 -4.75 10.27 -6.45
CA SER A 131 -4.84 11.35 -7.44
C SER A 131 -5.07 10.78 -8.83
N LEU A 132 -6.11 11.25 -9.53
CA LEU A 132 -6.35 10.96 -10.94
C LEU A 132 -5.66 11.97 -11.86
N LYS A 133 -5.40 13.17 -11.36
CA LYS A 133 -4.89 14.30 -12.12
C LYS A 133 -3.37 14.43 -12.05
N TYR A 134 -2.80 14.25 -10.86
CA TYR A 134 -1.39 14.50 -10.62
C TYR A 134 -0.59 13.21 -10.58
N THR A 135 0.64 13.30 -11.10
CA THR A 135 1.69 12.32 -10.88
C THR A 135 2.82 12.99 -10.09
N PHE A 136 3.77 12.22 -9.59
CA PHE A 136 4.95 12.76 -8.91
C PHE A 136 5.64 13.89 -9.71
N LYS A 137 5.72 13.77 -11.03
CA LYS A 137 6.33 14.78 -11.91
C LYS A 137 5.59 16.14 -11.90
N ASP A 138 4.33 16.13 -11.49
CA ASP A 138 3.53 17.35 -11.38
C ASP A 138 3.70 18.01 -10.01
N LEU A 139 4.08 17.23 -8.99
CA LEU A 139 4.25 17.69 -7.61
C LEU A 139 5.45 18.64 -7.44
N ASP A 140 6.47 18.48 -8.28
CA ASP A 140 7.67 19.35 -8.30
C ASP A 140 7.35 20.81 -8.75
N LYS A 141 6.09 21.11 -9.07
CA LYS A 141 5.64 22.37 -9.66
C LYS A 141 4.70 23.23 -8.80
N ASN A 142 4.95 23.32 -7.49
CA ASN A 142 4.21 24.21 -6.58
C ASN A 142 2.81 23.70 -6.15
N ILE A 143 2.67 22.43 -5.86
CA ILE A 143 1.52 21.97 -5.10
C ILE A 143 1.80 22.23 -3.62
N ASP A 144 0.94 23.03 -3.02
CA ASP A 144 0.94 23.21 -1.58
C ASP A 144 0.44 21.94 -0.90
N TYR A 145 1.38 21.06 -0.54
CA TYR A 145 1.10 19.80 0.17
C TYR A 145 0.38 20.05 1.49
N ASP A 146 0.72 21.13 2.17
CA ASP A 146 0.12 21.45 3.47
C ASP A 146 -1.36 21.79 3.32
N SER A 147 -1.75 22.42 2.21
CA SER A 147 -3.17 22.71 1.95
C SER A 147 -3.97 21.44 1.69
N ILE A 148 -3.40 20.45 1.01
CA ILE A 148 -4.08 19.17 0.74
C ILE A 148 -4.18 18.31 2.02
N THR A 149 -3.15 18.37 2.88
CA THR A 149 -3.14 17.63 4.15
C THR A 149 -4.02 18.27 5.22
N LEU A 150 -4.14 19.60 5.23
CA LEU A 150 -4.91 20.35 6.24
C LEU A 150 -6.42 20.37 5.98
N GLU A 151 -6.84 20.29 4.72
CA GLU A 151 -8.27 20.30 4.37
C GLU A 151 -8.92 18.90 4.34
N GLY A 152 -8.16 17.84 4.54
CA GLY A 152 -8.63 16.47 4.75
C GLY A 152 -9.65 16.00 3.70
N GLU A 153 -10.89 15.75 4.12
CA GLU A 153 -11.96 15.26 3.25
C GLU A 153 -12.32 16.23 2.12
N ASN A 154 -12.14 17.52 2.30
CA ASN A 154 -12.48 18.52 1.30
C ASN A 154 -11.45 18.57 0.15
N ALA A 155 -10.17 18.36 0.45
CA ALA A 155 -9.12 18.36 -0.57
C ALA A 155 -9.22 17.18 -1.55
N THR A 156 -9.75 16.05 -1.08
CA THR A 156 -9.98 14.86 -1.91
C THR A 156 -11.42 14.79 -2.43
N SER A 157 -12.20 15.87 -2.32
CA SER A 157 -13.52 15.96 -2.93
C SER A 157 -13.40 16.38 -4.39
N GLY A 158 -14.10 15.68 -5.29
CA GLY A 158 -14.14 16.04 -6.71
C GLY A 158 -13.59 14.96 -7.65
N GLU A 159 -13.66 15.26 -8.96
CA GLU A 159 -13.32 14.32 -10.04
C GLU A 159 -11.80 14.03 -10.14
N ASP A 160 -10.97 14.82 -9.45
CA ASP A 160 -9.51 14.68 -9.46
C ASP A 160 -8.99 13.57 -8.55
N TRP A 161 -9.86 12.99 -7.71
CA TRP A 161 -9.52 11.96 -6.74
C TRP A 161 -10.40 10.72 -6.84
N LEU A 162 -9.78 9.56 -6.81
CA LEU A 162 -10.45 8.28 -6.68
C LEU A 162 -10.38 7.83 -5.23
N LYS A 163 -11.52 7.84 -4.53
CA LYS A 163 -11.65 7.28 -3.18
C LYS A 163 -12.02 5.81 -3.27
N ILE A 164 -11.17 4.97 -2.69
CA ILE A 164 -11.36 3.53 -2.63
C ILE A 164 -11.71 3.17 -1.19
N PRO A 165 -12.98 2.81 -0.91
CA PRO A 165 -13.40 2.45 0.43
C PRO A 165 -12.60 1.26 0.96
N TYR A 166 -12.28 1.31 2.25
CA TYR A 166 -11.74 0.16 2.94
C TYR A 166 -12.70 -1.03 2.83
N ARG A 167 -12.16 -2.20 2.56
CA ARG A 167 -12.87 -3.48 2.64
C ARG A 167 -11.88 -4.56 3.02
N TYR A 168 -12.19 -5.35 4.05
CA TYR A 168 -11.41 -6.52 4.42
C TYR A 168 -11.24 -7.46 3.22
N ASN A 169 -10.05 -8.01 3.05
CA ASN A 169 -9.67 -8.89 1.93
C ASN A 169 -9.78 -8.23 0.54
N ARG A 170 -9.59 -6.91 0.47
CA ARG A 170 -9.48 -6.19 -0.79
C ARG A 170 -8.02 -5.94 -1.12
N LEU A 171 -7.60 -6.32 -2.32
CA LEU A 171 -6.34 -5.91 -2.92
C LEU A 171 -6.59 -4.69 -3.83
N VAL A 172 -5.77 -3.67 -3.66
CA VAL A 172 -5.71 -2.49 -4.54
C VAL A 172 -4.30 -2.42 -5.14
N VAL A 173 -4.19 -2.33 -6.47
CA VAL A 173 -2.90 -2.14 -7.17
C VAL A 173 -2.97 -0.87 -7.97
N PHE A 174 -1.95 -0.01 -7.87
CA PHE A 174 -1.93 1.28 -8.54
C PHE A 174 -0.53 1.68 -9.01
N ASP A 175 -0.49 2.68 -9.89
CA ASP A 175 0.74 3.33 -10.35
C ASP A 175 1.36 4.13 -9.20
N SER A 176 2.56 3.75 -8.76
CA SER A 176 3.25 4.33 -7.60
C SER A 176 3.64 5.80 -7.78
N THR A 177 3.62 6.31 -9.01
CA THR A 177 3.87 7.75 -9.25
C THR A 177 2.68 8.63 -8.87
N ARG A 178 1.54 8.04 -8.49
CA ARG A 178 0.34 8.78 -8.10
C ARG A 178 0.38 9.16 -6.63
N PRO A 179 0.25 10.45 -6.34
CA PRO A 179 0.05 10.91 -4.96
C PRO A 179 -1.18 10.26 -4.35
N HIS A 180 -1.02 9.81 -3.11
CA HIS A 180 -2.11 9.15 -2.41
C HIS A 180 -2.05 9.43 -0.91
N LEU A 181 -3.17 9.18 -0.24
CA LEU A 181 -3.33 9.33 1.20
C LEU A 181 -4.35 8.31 1.73
N VAL A 182 -4.37 8.12 3.04
CA VAL A 182 -5.48 7.43 3.71
C VAL A 182 -6.27 8.45 4.51
N THR A 183 -7.56 8.56 4.24
CA THR A 183 -8.45 9.48 4.95
C THR A 183 -8.55 9.10 6.44
N GLU A 184 -9.02 10.03 7.27
CA GLU A 184 -9.20 9.78 8.69
C GLU A 184 -10.02 8.51 8.95
N ILE A 185 -9.54 7.68 9.86
CA ILE A 185 -10.30 6.57 10.41
C ILE A 185 -11.17 7.14 11.54
N LYS A 186 -12.47 7.24 11.29
CA LYS A 186 -13.43 7.84 12.23
C LYS A 186 -13.79 6.88 13.35
N GLU A 187 -14.02 5.61 13.01
CA GLU A 187 -14.46 4.57 13.96
C GLU A 187 -14.01 3.17 13.52
N GLY A 188 -14.02 2.23 14.44
CA GLY A 188 -13.94 0.78 14.15
C GLY A 188 -12.53 0.21 14.13
N ALA A 189 -11.49 1.02 14.39
CA ALA A 189 -10.12 0.52 14.56
C ALA A 189 -9.60 0.87 15.97
N THR A 190 -9.02 -0.11 16.64
CA THR A 190 -8.39 0.00 17.96
C THR A 190 -6.99 -0.58 17.95
N GLU A 191 -6.22 -0.45 19.02
CA GLU A 191 -4.90 -1.08 19.13
C GLU A 191 -4.99 -2.62 19.07
N GLU A 192 -6.06 -3.21 19.61
CA GLU A 192 -6.28 -4.66 19.55
C GLU A 192 -6.81 -5.14 18.21
N ASN A 193 -7.42 -4.25 17.44
CA ASN A 193 -8.02 -4.55 16.13
C ASN A 193 -7.80 -3.38 15.17
N PRO A 194 -6.55 -3.11 14.77
CA PRO A 194 -6.21 -1.99 13.92
C PRO A 194 -6.65 -2.19 12.46
N ARG A 195 -6.72 -1.09 11.72
CA ARG A 195 -6.72 -1.18 10.26
C ARG A 195 -5.33 -1.60 9.81
N ILE A 196 -5.23 -2.78 9.23
CA ILE A 196 -3.98 -3.35 8.72
C ILE A 196 -3.98 -3.25 7.19
N GLY A 197 -3.00 -2.54 6.65
CA GLY A 197 -2.67 -2.54 5.24
C GLY A 197 -1.30 -3.17 5.02
N LEU A 198 -1.25 -4.31 4.32
CA LEU A 198 0.00 -4.89 3.85
C LEU A 198 0.33 -4.28 2.49
N THR A 199 1.42 -3.51 2.43
CA THR A 199 1.88 -2.87 1.21
C THR A 199 3.01 -3.68 0.57
N MET A 200 2.94 -3.84 -0.74
CA MET A 200 3.93 -4.55 -1.55
C MET A 200 4.24 -3.70 -2.78
N ALA A 201 5.43 -3.12 -2.81
CA ALA A 201 5.91 -2.27 -3.89
C ALA A 201 6.82 -3.06 -4.83
N ALA A 202 6.51 -3.06 -6.12
CA ALA A 202 7.27 -3.78 -7.15
C ALA A 202 8.37 -2.90 -7.74
N TRP A 203 9.61 -3.38 -7.73
CA TRP A 203 10.80 -2.64 -8.14
C TRP A 203 11.55 -3.33 -9.29
N ASP A 204 12.17 -2.54 -10.16
CA ASP A 204 13.08 -3.02 -11.20
C ASP A 204 14.56 -3.04 -10.78
N TYR A 205 14.84 -2.73 -9.51
CA TYR A 205 16.14 -2.86 -8.86
C TYR A 205 15.98 -3.20 -7.38
N GLU A 206 17.06 -3.59 -6.72
CA GLU A 206 17.08 -3.90 -5.28
C GLU A 206 17.19 -2.59 -4.48
N VAL A 207 16.13 -2.26 -3.72
CA VAL A 207 16.12 -1.10 -2.81
C VAL A 207 16.84 -1.46 -1.51
N LYS A 208 17.47 -0.47 -0.90
CA LYS A 208 18.02 -0.59 0.44
C LYS A 208 16.96 -0.16 1.44
N THR A 209 16.57 -1.06 2.30
CA THR A 209 15.74 -0.71 3.46
C THR A 209 16.58 0.03 4.50
N LEU A 210 16.00 1.05 5.14
CA LEU A 210 16.64 1.87 6.18
C LEU A 210 16.53 1.19 7.54
#